data_8837ff1189e200fb0501c98e7650671a
#
_entry.id   8837ff1189e200fb0501c98e7650671a
#
_cell.length_a   1.000
_cell.length_b   1.000
_cell.length_c   1.000
_cell.angle_alpha   90.00
_cell.angle_beta   90.00
_cell.angle_gamma   90.00
#
_symmetry.space_group_name_H-M   'P 1'
#
loop_
_entity.id
_entity.type
_entity.pdbx_description
1 polymer ?
#
loop_
_entity_poly.entity_id
_entity_poly.type
_entity_poly.pdbx_seq_one_letter_code
_entity_poly.pdbx_strand_id
1 'polypeptide(L)'
;MKRKLLFLLLMLSSLTAKAEVKPISGTFINFFWQDERNNYMNQRNVDQSDPQRWACKIGELHERGVDILIIVTVANEGRAMYPCSFMEHGYPEGRKSPVDAIMDTADSLGMKVFIGCGWARDQLDDLTDPYVIETNRHFMDELAELYSRRPSFEGWYIPVEGCFIPYLSDYAVQGVNKISAHARELTPGIKVLISPYGLFGADIENPLFEKSICDLDVDIIAYQDEVGCVREQFPMKNMKEHFRQVGEIHKKAGIEFWANIETFTWDREANNWYSTLVPAAFGRVLSQLVGVNQAGVDKVVSFIVYSLFDKPGSPYPAGQRIYANDLYNDYMAWMNGDPRWKMLEEIFSGKDFGTHKVTAGPQALSDGKFGWEDPNDEAWCEFEGGKMECVIDLGSKKDISKVGAHFCDYYREGVIIPQCIEVEVSNDGRHFTKVKTVTYENWPNKYLDCWTDVILADELNARGRYVKITAISARGRILCSEVVVE
;
A
#
# COMPACT_ATOMS: atom_id res chain seq x y z
N MET A 1 43.23 22.33 -22.56
CA MET A 1 41.92 22.08 -23.16
C MET A 1 41.34 20.69 -22.88
N LYS A 2 42.12 19.61 -22.84
CA LYS A 2 41.57 18.21 -22.63
C LYS A 2 41.02 17.93 -21.20
N ARG A 3 41.41 18.65 -20.14
CA ARG A 3 40.88 18.46 -18.78
C ARG A 3 39.49 19.11 -18.50
N LYS A 4 39.11 20.13 -19.26
CA LYS A 4 37.79 20.77 -19.11
C LYS A 4 36.68 20.03 -19.82
N LEU A 5 36.99 19.22 -20.84
CA LEU A 5 36.01 18.41 -21.55
C LEU A 5 35.61 17.13 -20.78
N LEU A 6 36.51 16.60 -19.93
CA LEU A 6 36.20 15.44 -19.07
C LEU A 6 35.26 15.77 -17.89
N PHE A 7 35.32 17.02 -17.38
CA PHE A 7 34.42 17.49 -16.33
C PHE A 7 33.00 17.79 -16.85
N LEU A 8 32.87 18.18 -18.11
CA LEU A 8 31.58 18.43 -18.73
C LEU A 8 30.84 17.12 -19.09
N LEU A 9 31.56 16.04 -19.41
CA LEU A 9 30.97 14.71 -19.64
C LEU A 9 30.55 14.00 -18.36
N LEU A 10 31.15 14.33 -17.21
CA LEU A 10 30.74 13.78 -15.91
C LEU A 10 29.54 14.52 -15.30
N MET A 11 29.19 15.72 -15.78
CA MET A 11 27.98 16.43 -15.34
C MET A 11 26.74 16.11 -16.19
N LEU A 12 26.88 15.41 -17.29
CA LEU A 12 25.76 15.02 -18.19
C LEU A 12 25.27 13.59 -17.99
N SER A 13 25.81 12.84 -17.02
CA SER A 13 25.39 11.49 -16.69
C SER A 13 24.62 11.35 -15.37
N SER A 14 24.13 12.43 -14.81
CA SER A 14 23.03 12.36 -13.82
C SER A 14 21.66 12.31 -14.53
N LEU A 15 21.50 11.45 -15.49
CA LEU A 15 20.22 10.80 -15.72
C LEU A 15 19.97 10.02 -14.44
N THR A 16 19.21 10.61 -13.52
CA THR A 16 18.63 9.90 -12.39
C THR A 16 17.88 8.73 -12.98
N ALA A 17 18.47 7.54 -12.94
CA ALA A 17 17.72 6.32 -13.12
C ALA A 17 16.56 6.42 -12.12
N LYS A 18 15.33 6.52 -12.63
CA LYS A 18 14.14 6.59 -11.81
C LYS A 18 14.17 5.33 -10.96
N ALA A 19 14.21 5.46 -9.63
CA ALA A 19 14.22 4.31 -8.75
C ALA A 19 12.94 3.51 -9.03
N GLU A 20 13.10 2.21 -9.29
CA GLU A 20 11.99 1.29 -9.47
C GLU A 20 11.13 1.31 -8.21
N VAL A 21 9.80 1.32 -8.38
CA VAL A 21 8.87 1.28 -7.25
C VAL A 21 8.98 -0.08 -6.57
N LYS A 22 9.43 -0.10 -5.31
CA LYS A 22 9.55 -1.33 -4.52
C LYS A 22 8.17 -1.90 -4.26
N PRO A 23 7.95 -3.19 -4.50
CA PRO A 23 6.70 -3.86 -4.17
C PRO A 23 6.56 -4.07 -2.65
N ILE A 24 5.39 -4.58 -2.23
CA ILE A 24 5.15 -5.01 -0.86
C ILE A 24 6.01 -6.24 -0.59
N SER A 25 7.01 -6.08 0.30
CA SER A 25 7.95 -7.16 0.68
C SER A 25 7.60 -7.83 2.01
N GLY A 26 6.63 -7.30 2.76
CA GLY A 26 6.22 -7.87 4.03
C GLY A 26 4.75 -7.68 4.34
N THR A 27 4.24 -8.49 5.27
CA THR A 27 2.85 -8.40 5.73
C THR A 27 2.73 -8.71 7.20
N PHE A 28 1.74 -8.08 7.82
CA PHE A 28 1.31 -8.46 9.15
C PHE A 28 0.49 -9.75 9.13
N ILE A 29 0.60 -10.54 10.18
CA ILE A 29 -0.20 -11.73 10.47
C ILE A 29 -0.96 -11.47 11.77
N ASN A 30 -2.27 -11.51 11.72
CA ASN A 30 -3.12 -11.30 12.88
C ASN A 30 -3.95 -12.55 13.18
N PHE A 31 -3.75 -13.15 14.35
CA PHE A 31 -4.54 -14.30 14.83
C PHE A 31 -5.80 -13.86 15.53
N PHE A 32 -5.74 -12.71 16.20
CA PHE A 32 -6.81 -12.17 17.01
C PHE A 32 -7.34 -10.92 16.32
N TRP A 33 -8.64 -10.80 16.38
CA TRP A 33 -9.30 -9.69 15.74
C TRP A 33 -9.36 -8.51 16.71
N GLN A 34 -8.90 -7.36 16.27
CA GLN A 34 -8.94 -6.12 17.06
C GLN A 34 -10.37 -5.61 17.22
N ASP A 35 -11.19 -5.80 16.19
CA ASP A 35 -12.60 -5.41 16.21
C ASP A 35 -13.43 -6.43 15.42
N GLU A 36 -14.30 -7.17 16.08
CA GLU A 36 -15.21 -8.14 15.45
C GLU A 36 -16.18 -7.51 14.45
N ARG A 37 -16.33 -6.20 14.47
CA ARG A 37 -17.24 -5.46 13.59
C ARG A 37 -16.61 -5.09 12.25
N ASN A 38 -15.30 -4.87 12.22
CA ASN A 38 -14.53 -4.36 11.05
C ASN A 38 -13.74 -5.45 10.36
N ASN A 39 -14.39 -6.44 9.89
CA ASN A 39 -13.82 -7.69 9.54
C ASN A 39 -13.29 -7.73 8.10
N TYR A 40 -12.00 -7.58 7.82
CA TYR A 40 -11.41 -7.84 6.50
C TYR A 40 -11.25 -9.33 6.19
N MET A 41 -11.42 -10.20 7.18
CA MET A 41 -11.45 -11.65 7.00
C MET A 41 -12.87 -12.19 7.08
N ASN A 42 -13.16 -13.23 6.33
CA ASN A 42 -14.38 -13.99 6.50
C ASN A 42 -14.21 -14.96 7.70
N GLN A 43 -14.29 -14.45 8.94
CA GLN A 43 -14.05 -15.22 10.16
C GLN A 43 -14.85 -16.52 10.26
N ARG A 44 -16.05 -16.56 9.70
CA ARG A 44 -16.88 -17.78 9.73
C ARG A 44 -16.25 -18.96 8.99
N ASN A 45 -15.35 -18.67 8.06
CA ASN A 45 -14.70 -19.67 7.20
C ASN A 45 -13.19 -19.80 7.47
N VAL A 46 -12.66 -19.06 8.47
CA VAL A 46 -11.22 -19.02 8.74
C VAL A 46 -10.93 -19.68 10.08
N ASP A 47 -10.41 -20.91 10.06
CA ASP A 47 -9.84 -21.56 11.24
C ASP A 47 -8.38 -21.10 11.40
N GLN A 48 -8.17 -20.13 12.27
CA GLN A 48 -6.83 -19.60 12.60
C GLN A 48 -5.95 -20.63 13.34
N SER A 49 -6.55 -21.69 13.90
CA SER A 49 -5.83 -22.76 14.57
C SER A 49 -5.32 -23.86 13.63
N ASP A 50 -5.67 -23.82 12.33
CA ASP A 50 -5.27 -24.85 11.37
C ASP A 50 -3.84 -24.64 10.85
N PRO A 51 -2.87 -25.52 11.20
CA PRO A 51 -1.49 -25.41 10.74
C PRO A 51 -1.34 -25.58 9.21
N GLN A 52 -2.25 -26.32 8.56
CA GLN A 52 -2.20 -26.51 7.10
C GLN A 52 -2.60 -25.25 6.38
N ARG A 53 -3.57 -24.50 6.91
CA ARG A 53 -3.92 -23.18 6.44
C ARG A 53 -2.70 -22.26 6.43
N TRP A 54 -1.98 -22.19 7.56
CA TRP A 54 -0.80 -21.32 7.66
C TRP A 54 0.29 -21.72 6.69
N ALA A 55 0.62 -23.00 6.58
CA ALA A 55 1.60 -23.47 5.62
C ALA A 55 1.21 -23.07 4.16
N CYS A 56 -0.05 -23.24 3.78
CA CYS A 56 -0.53 -22.86 2.46
C CYS A 56 -0.47 -21.34 2.25
N LYS A 57 -1.00 -20.55 3.18
CA LYS A 57 -1.07 -19.07 3.03
C LYS A 57 0.32 -18.44 3.02
N ILE A 58 1.26 -18.91 3.85
CA ILE A 58 2.65 -18.43 3.82
C ILE A 58 3.31 -18.77 2.49
N GLY A 59 3.06 -19.96 1.94
CA GLY A 59 3.52 -20.33 0.59
C GLY A 59 2.98 -19.40 -0.49
N GLU A 60 1.68 -19.10 -0.48
CA GLU A 60 1.05 -18.15 -1.42
C GLU A 60 1.58 -16.72 -1.28
N LEU A 61 1.91 -16.27 -0.05
CA LEU A 61 2.54 -14.98 0.20
C LEU A 61 3.95 -14.93 -0.40
N HIS A 62 4.74 -15.97 -0.16
CA HIS A 62 6.10 -16.08 -0.70
C HIS A 62 6.12 -16.10 -2.24
N GLU A 63 5.23 -16.88 -2.87
CA GLU A 63 5.08 -16.89 -4.34
C GLU A 63 4.83 -15.51 -4.94
N ARG A 64 4.26 -14.59 -4.17
CA ARG A 64 3.97 -13.22 -4.58
C ARG A 64 5.08 -12.22 -4.25
N GLY A 65 6.19 -12.67 -3.69
CA GLY A 65 7.34 -11.82 -3.34
C GLY A 65 7.27 -11.22 -1.93
N VAL A 66 6.43 -11.75 -1.04
CA VAL A 66 6.44 -11.39 0.38
C VAL A 66 7.47 -12.27 1.09
N ASP A 67 8.53 -11.65 1.60
CA ASP A 67 9.62 -12.34 2.29
C ASP A 67 9.66 -12.06 3.79
N ILE A 68 8.85 -11.11 4.27
CA ILE A 68 8.82 -10.69 5.67
C ILE A 68 7.42 -10.91 6.24
N LEU A 69 7.36 -11.61 7.35
CA LEU A 69 6.14 -11.82 8.13
C LEU A 69 6.28 -11.09 9.47
N ILE A 70 5.25 -10.35 9.87
CA ILE A 70 5.19 -9.67 11.16
C ILE A 70 3.98 -10.21 11.90
N ILE A 71 4.19 -11.09 12.86
CA ILE A 71 3.13 -11.58 13.73
C ILE A 71 2.75 -10.46 14.70
N VAL A 72 1.51 -9.95 14.59
CA VAL A 72 1.07 -8.80 15.40
C VAL A 72 1.12 -9.12 16.88
N THR A 73 0.50 -10.22 17.29
CA THR A 73 0.52 -10.70 18.67
C THR A 73 0.37 -12.21 18.70
N VAL A 74 1.10 -12.86 19.59
CA VAL A 74 1.00 -14.32 19.78
C VAL A 74 -0.05 -14.72 20.82
N ALA A 75 -0.57 -13.75 21.58
CA ALA A 75 -1.57 -14.01 22.61
C ALA A 75 -2.47 -12.81 22.84
N ASN A 76 -3.74 -13.06 23.12
CA ASN A 76 -4.75 -12.06 23.49
C ASN A 76 -5.85 -12.72 24.33
N GLU A 77 -6.46 -11.97 25.24
CA GLU A 77 -7.60 -12.40 26.06
C GLU A 77 -7.37 -13.75 26.78
N GLY A 78 -6.17 -13.97 27.27
CA GLY A 78 -5.79 -15.20 28.01
C GLY A 78 -5.60 -16.43 27.13
N ARG A 79 -5.57 -16.30 25.79
CA ARG A 79 -5.31 -17.38 24.83
C ARG A 79 -4.07 -17.12 24.01
N ALA A 80 -3.22 -18.14 23.87
CA ALA A 80 -1.98 -18.08 23.10
C ALA A 80 -2.02 -18.99 21.87
N MET A 81 -1.39 -18.54 20.77
CA MET A 81 -1.26 -19.27 19.50
C MET A 81 0.11 -19.95 19.35
N TYR A 82 0.85 -20.05 20.42
CA TYR A 82 2.12 -20.78 20.58
C TYR A 82 2.07 -21.66 21.82
N PRO A 83 3.03 -22.60 22.06
CA PRO A 83 3.08 -23.44 23.25
C PRO A 83 3.40 -22.65 24.53
N CYS A 84 2.48 -21.84 25.00
CA CYS A 84 2.58 -20.96 26.16
C CYS A 84 2.37 -21.75 27.45
N SER A 85 3.21 -21.51 28.49
CA SER A 85 3.10 -22.23 29.77
C SER A 85 2.10 -21.61 30.74
N PHE A 86 1.70 -20.33 30.54
CA PHE A 86 0.90 -19.58 31.52
C PHE A 86 -0.44 -19.07 30.99
N MET A 87 -0.79 -19.37 29.72
CA MET A 87 -2.09 -19.07 29.13
C MET A 87 -2.71 -20.31 28.48
N GLU A 88 -4.02 -20.32 28.32
CA GLU A 88 -4.70 -21.34 27.54
C GLU A 88 -4.26 -21.28 26.06
N HIS A 89 -4.21 -22.43 25.42
CA HIS A 89 -3.93 -22.49 23.99
C HIS A 89 -5.17 -22.13 23.17
N GLY A 90 -5.03 -21.23 22.20
CA GLY A 90 -6.05 -20.86 21.23
C GLY A 90 -6.20 -21.88 20.09
N TYR A 91 -5.64 -23.09 20.25
CA TYR A 91 -5.68 -24.19 19.29
C TYR A 91 -5.88 -25.52 20.02
N PRO A 92 -6.42 -26.57 19.35
CA PRO A 92 -6.72 -27.88 19.95
C PRO A 92 -5.47 -28.56 20.49
N GLU A 93 -5.63 -29.23 21.64
CA GLU A 93 -4.57 -30.04 22.26
C GLU A 93 -4.04 -31.11 21.29
N GLY A 94 -2.74 -31.31 21.28
CA GLY A 94 -2.04 -32.25 20.39
C GLY A 94 -1.89 -31.78 18.94
N ARG A 95 -2.43 -30.63 18.57
CA ARG A 95 -2.21 -30.00 17.27
C ARG A 95 -0.96 -29.10 17.33
N LYS A 96 -0.23 -29.02 16.21
CA LYS A 96 0.86 -28.04 16.05
C LYS A 96 0.30 -26.63 16.23
N SER A 97 1.01 -25.77 16.94
CA SER A 97 0.58 -24.38 17.12
C SER A 97 0.63 -23.60 15.81
N PRO A 98 -0.22 -22.57 15.64
CA PRO A 98 -0.16 -21.68 14.49
C PRO A 98 1.20 -21.00 14.30
N VAL A 99 1.83 -20.54 15.40
CA VAL A 99 3.17 -19.93 15.34
C VAL A 99 4.21 -20.93 14.87
N ASP A 100 4.19 -22.17 15.38
CA ASP A 100 5.09 -23.23 14.90
C ASP A 100 4.90 -23.51 13.41
N ALA A 101 3.65 -23.53 12.92
CA ALA A 101 3.36 -23.76 11.51
C ALA A 101 3.90 -22.64 10.63
N ILE A 102 3.78 -21.38 11.07
CA ILE A 102 4.34 -20.21 10.38
C ILE A 102 5.86 -20.29 10.36
N MET A 103 6.50 -20.53 11.52
CA MET A 103 7.95 -20.61 11.64
C MET A 103 8.54 -21.74 10.80
N ASP A 104 7.93 -22.95 10.84
CA ASP A 104 8.38 -24.08 10.03
C ASP A 104 8.33 -23.78 8.53
N THR A 105 7.25 -23.13 8.08
CA THR A 105 7.08 -22.79 6.68
C THR A 105 8.05 -21.66 6.28
N ALA A 106 8.19 -20.64 7.11
CA ALA A 106 9.12 -19.55 6.88
C ALA A 106 10.58 -20.04 6.81
N ASP A 107 10.99 -20.94 7.70
CA ASP A 107 12.33 -21.57 7.65
C ASP A 107 12.54 -22.31 6.33
N SER A 108 11.54 -23.08 5.89
CA SER A 108 11.64 -23.86 4.65
C SER A 108 11.74 -23.01 3.38
N LEU A 109 11.16 -21.80 3.43
CA LEU A 109 11.13 -20.86 2.30
C LEU A 109 12.20 -19.76 2.41
N GLY A 110 12.96 -19.70 3.51
CA GLY A 110 13.98 -18.66 3.74
C GLY A 110 13.40 -17.28 4.05
N MET A 111 12.14 -17.22 4.47
CA MET A 111 11.46 -15.98 4.86
C MET A 111 11.94 -15.49 6.23
N LYS A 112 11.67 -14.22 6.52
CA LYS A 112 12.01 -13.54 7.77
C LYS A 112 10.76 -13.29 8.61
N VAL A 113 10.84 -13.53 9.93
CA VAL A 113 9.71 -13.38 10.84
C VAL A 113 10.08 -12.46 11.99
N PHE A 114 9.30 -11.41 12.17
CA PHE A 114 9.25 -10.63 13.39
C PHE A 114 8.12 -11.17 14.25
N ILE A 115 8.41 -11.50 15.49
CA ILE A 115 7.41 -12.04 16.42
C ILE A 115 6.96 -10.92 17.36
N GLY A 116 5.65 -10.60 17.33
CA GLY A 116 5.01 -9.72 18.28
C GLY A 116 4.85 -10.43 19.62
N CYS A 117 5.26 -9.79 20.71
CA CYS A 117 4.91 -10.25 22.03
C CYS A 117 3.39 -10.22 22.23
N GLY A 118 2.87 -10.93 23.21
CA GLY A 118 1.42 -10.97 23.47
C GLY A 118 0.89 -9.64 23.99
N TRP A 119 -0.37 -9.38 23.74
CA TRP A 119 -1.08 -8.33 24.45
C TRP A 119 -1.43 -8.82 25.85
N ALA A 120 -1.09 -8.01 26.86
CA ALA A 120 -1.46 -8.33 28.23
C ALA A 120 -2.96 -8.21 28.48
N ARG A 121 -3.61 -7.25 27.80
CA ARG A 121 -5.06 -7.03 27.78
C ARG A 121 -5.57 -6.84 26.35
N ASP A 122 -5.08 -5.80 25.66
CA ASP A 122 -5.49 -5.48 24.29
C ASP A 122 -4.41 -4.62 23.58
N GLN A 123 -4.69 -4.18 22.35
CA GLN A 123 -3.79 -3.38 21.52
C GLN A 123 -3.47 -1.97 22.08
N LEU A 124 -4.27 -1.48 23.03
CA LEU A 124 -4.11 -0.17 23.67
C LEU A 124 -3.42 -0.27 25.03
N ASP A 125 -2.75 -1.39 25.31
CA ASP A 125 -2.02 -1.61 26.54
C ASP A 125 -1.05 -0.46 26.85
N ASP A 126 -1.10 0.04 28.07
CA ASP A 126 -0.18 1.07 28.57
C ASP A 126 1.19 0.45 28.89
N LEU A 127 2.19 0.73 28.07
CA LEU A 127 3.58 0.26 28.27
C LEU A 127 4.30 0.87 29.49
N THR A 128 3.62 1.70 30.28
CA THR A 128 4.10 2.17 31.58
C THR A 128 3.52 1.36 32.75
N ASP A 129 2.45 0.59 32.51
CA ASP A 129 1.85 -0.30 33.51
C ASP A 129 2.78 -1.47 33.82
N PRO A 130 3.20 -1.64 35.08
CA PRO A 130 4.08 -2.75 35.48
C PRO A 130 3.55 -4.14 35.09
N TYR A 131 2.23 -4.34 35.13
CA TYR A 131 1.63 -5.62 34.73
C TYR A 131 1.80 -5.88 33.23
N VAL A 132 1.61 -4.86 32.40
CA VAL A 132 1.80 -4.97 30.94
C VAL A 132 3.25 -5.26 30.61
N ILE A 133 4.18 -4.52 31.24
CA ILE A 133 5.63 -4.73 31.03
C ILE A 133 6.03 -6.15 31.44
N GLU A 134 5.63 -6.60 32.62
CA GLU A 134 6.01 -7.93 33.12
C GLU A 134 5.40 -9.06 32.29
N THR A 135 4.14 -8.91 31.86
CA THR A 135 3.48 -9.87 30.98
C THR A 135 4.18 -9.96 29.62
N ASN A 136 4.54 -8.81 29.02
CA ASN A 136 5.30 -8.80 27.77
C ASN A 136 6.67 -9.45 27.92
N ARG A 137 7.39 -9.20 29.02
CA ARG A 137 8.68 -9.85 29.30
C ARG A 137 8.53 -11.35 29.39
N HIS A 138 7.50 -11.83 30.08
CA HIS A 138 7.23 -13.26 30.21
C HIS A 138 6.95 -13.94 28.85
N PHE A 139 6.14 -13.29 27.99
CA PHE A 139 5.97 -13.76 26.60
C PHE A 139 7.32 -13.83 25.88
N MET A 140 8.13 -12.79 25.97
CA MET A 140 9.42 -12.72 25.27
C MET A 140 10.40 -13.78 25.76
N ASP A 141 10.44 -14.07 27.07
CA ASP A 141 11.28 -15.11 27.64
C ASP A 141 10.97 -16.49 27.04
N GLU A 142 9.69 -16.88 26.99
CA GLU A 142 9.27 -18.15 26.38
C GLU A 142 9.49 -18.18 24.87
N LEU A 143 9.15 -17.09 24.17
CA LEU A 143 9.32 -17.00 22.71
C LEU A 143 10.80 -17.06 22.32
N ALA A 144 11.69 -16.44 23.11
CA ALA A 144 13.11 -16.50 22.87
C ALA A 144 13.66 -17.93 23.03
N GLU A 145 13.21 -18.66 24.06
CA GLU A 145 13.60 -20.08 24.25
C GLU A 145 13.14 -20.92 23.05
N LEU A 146 11.92 -20.72 22.55
CA LEU A 146 11.33 -21.54 21.50
C LEU A 146 11.85 -21.16 20.09
N TYR A 147 12.04 -19.88 19.81
CA TYR A 147 12.17 -19.41 18.42
C TYR A 147 13.45 -18.64 18.11
N SER A 148 14.21 -18.11 19.09
CA SER A 148 15.36 -17.24 18.79
C SER A 148 16.48 -17.89 17.97
N ARG A 149 16.53 -19.23 17.92
CA ARG A 149 17.52 -20.00 17.15
C ARG A 149 17.01 -20.42 15.76
N ARG A 150 15.79 -20.10 15.41
CA ARG A 150 15.20 -20.45 14.11
C ARG A 150 15.83 -19.59 13.01
N PRO A 151 16.14 -20.13 11.83
CA PRO A 151 16.71 -19.36 10.71
C PRO A 151 15.81 -18.22 10.24
N SER A 152 14.49 -18.36 10.40
CA SER A 152 13.51 -17.34 10.03
C SER A 152 13.35 -16.23 11.07
N PHE A 153 13.80 -16.42 12.33
CA PHE A 153 13.63 -15.40 13.37
C PHE A 153 14.52 -14.19 13.09
N GLU A 154 13.91 -13.09 12.66
CA GLU A 154 14.60 -11.83 12.30
C GLU A 154 14.56 -10.82 13.44
N GLY A 155 13.50 -10.82 14.23
CA GLY A 155 13.37 -9.82 15.28
C GLY A 155 12.09 -9.86 16.08
N TRP A 156 12.00 -8.85 16.94
CA TRP A 156 10.84 -8.58 17.78
C TRP A 156 9.97 -7.50 17.18
N TYR A 157 8.68 -7.67 17.27
CA TYR A 157 7.70 -6.61 17.03
C TYR A 157 7.07 -6.21 18.37
N ILE A 158 7.10 -4.92 18.71
CA ILE A 158 6.41 -4.40 19.87
C ILE A 158 5.00 -3.99 19.43
N PRO A 159 3.95 -4.75 19.79
CA PRO A 159 2.62 -4.63 19.19
C PRO A 159 1.75 -3.56 19.86
N VAL A 160 2.36 -2.47 20.30
CA VAL A 160 1.63 -1.34 20.88
C VAL A 160 1.57 -0.23 19.87
N GLU A 161 0.37 0.18 19.53
CA GLU A 161 0.14 1.30 18.64
C GLU A 161 0.38 2.63 19.37
N GLY A 162 1.67 3.00 19.54
CA GLY A 162 2.02 4.34 19.99
C GLY A 162 1.45 5.38 19.03
N CYS A 163 0.99 6.50 19.55
CA CYS A 163 0.31 7.54 18.77
C CYS A 163 1.20 8.76 18.56
N PHE A 164 1.38 9.18 17.30
CA PHE A 164 2.12 10.40 16.93
C PHE A 164 1.31 11.70 17.00
N ILE A 165 0.18 11.72 17.70
CA ILE A 165 -0.64 12.93 17.77
C ILE A 165 -0.39 13.70 19.07
N PRO A 166 0.31 14.87 19.03
CA PRO A 166 1.01 15.44 17.86
C PRO A 166 2.41 14.85 17.63
N TYR A 167 2.98 14.12 18.58
CA TYR A 167 4.24 13.37 18.54
C TYR A 167 4.22 12.29 19.63
N LEU A 168 5.10 11.28 19.56
CA LEU A 168 5.18 10.27 20.61
C LEU A 168 5.51 10.91 21.95
N SER A 169 4.70 10.62 22.96
CA SER A 169 4.93 11.09 24.31
C SER A 169 6.20 10.47 24.92
N ASP A 170 6.81 11.17 25.87
CA ASP A 170 7.96 10.62 26.62
C ASP A 170 7.63 9.29 27.29
N TYR A 171 6.37 9.08 27.69
CA TYR A 171 5.91 7.80 28.28
C TYR A 171 5.87 6.69 27.25
N ALA A 172 5.39 6.96 26.04
CA ALA A 172 5.38 5.98 24.95
C ALA A 172 6.82 5.57 24.59
N VAL A 173 7.72 6.54 24.43
CA VAL A 173 9.14 6.29 24.16
C VAL A 173 9.78 5.44 25.27
N GLN A 174 9.58 5.81 26.55
CA GLN A 174 10.11 5.07 27.68
C GLN A 174 9.58 3.64 27.77
N GLY A 175 8.27 3.46 27.47
CA GLY A 175 7.65 2.13 27.45
C GLY A 175 8.23 1.23 26.38
N VAL A 176 8.34 1.72 25.15
CA VAL A 176 8.99 1.02 24.04
C VAL A 176 10.44 0.65 24.40
N ASN A 177 11.22 1.61 24.92
CA ASN A 177 12.62 1.38 25.26
C ASN A 177 12.82 0.34 26.36
N LYS A 178 11.89 0.22 27.33
CA LYS A 178 11.93 -0.85 28.36
C LYS A 178 11.75 -2.24 27.75
N ILE A 179 10.82 -2.40 26.82
CA ILE A 179 10.61 -3.66 26.12
C ILE A 179 11.79 -3.95 25.19
N SER A 180 12.27 -2.95 24.46
CA SER A 180 13.45 -3.09 23.60
C SER A 180 14.69 -3.50 24.37
N ALA A 181 14.94 -2.92 25.55
CA ALA A 181 16.07 -3.30 26.40
C ALA A 181 16.02 -4.79 26.77
N HIS A 182 14.82 -5.33 27.09
CA HIS A 182 14.66 -6.76 27.36
C HIS A 182 14.91 -7.62 26.12
N ALA A 183 14.43 -7.19 24.93
CA ALA A 183 14.73 -7.85 23.67
C ALA A 183 16.24 -7.96 23.42
N ARG A 184 17.00 -6.89 23.69
CA ARG A 184 18.46 -6.86 23.52
C ARG A 184 19.20 -7.73 24.53
N GLU A 185 18.66 -7.92 25.75
CA GLU A 185 19.18 -8.86 26.74
C GLU A 185 18.98 -10.31 26.29
N LEU A 186 17.77 -10.64 25.82
CA LEU A 186 17.42 -12.00 25.40
C LEU A 186 18.11 -12.43 24.11
N THR A 187 18.19 -11.53 23.15
CA THR A 187 18.63 -11.82 21.79
C THR A 187 19.54 -10.71 21.25
N PRO A 188 20.81 -10.65 21.75
CA PRO A 188 21.73 -9.59 21.32
C PRO A 188 21.94 -9.57 19.80
N GLY A 189 21.80 -8.38 19.20
CA GLY A 189 21.99 -8.18 17.77
C GLY A 189 20.78 -8.51 16.88
N ILE A 190 19.68 -8.95 17.48
CA ILE A 190 18.39 -9.15 16.76
C ILE A 190 17.61 -7.82 16.73
N LYS A 191 16.89 -7.59 15.64
CA LYS A 191 16.18 -6.33 15.37
C LYS A 191 14.92 -6.15 16.22
N VAL A 192 14.60 -4.90 16.52
CA VAL A 192 13.34 -4.48 17.15
C VAL A 192 12.58 -3.55 16.20
N LEU A 193 11.32 -3.88 15.94
CA LEU A 193 10.40 -3.17 15.04
C LEU A 193 9.20 -2.65 15.80
N ILE A 194 8.77 -1.42 15.46
CA ILE A 194 7.48 -0.84 15.86
C ILE A 194 6.71 -0.36 14.62
N SER A 195 5.38 -0.27 14.74
CA SER A 195 4.50 0.28 13.70
C SER A 195 3.48 1.23 14.32
N PRO A 196 3.90 2.47 14.63
CA PRO A 196 3.07 3.44 15.33
C PRO A 196 1.98 4.02 14.42
N TYR A 197 0.93 4.50 15.07
CA TYR A 197 -0.27 5.12 14.51
C TYR A 197 -0.25 6.65 14.71
N GLY A 198 -1.10 7.38 13.98
CA GLY A 198 -1.35 8.80 14.22
C GLY A 198 -0.55 9.75 13.34
N LEU A 199 0.04 9.26 12.24
CA LEU A 199 0.78 10.12 11.30
C LEU A 199 -0.13 11.20 10.68
N PHE A 200 -1.44 10.93 10.52
CA PHE A 200 -2.42 11.88 9.99
C PHE A 200 -2.57 13.16 10.84
N GLY A 201 -2.33 13.07 12.14
CA GLY A 201 -2.41 14.19 13.09
C GLY A 201 -1.06 14.59 13.67
N ALA A 202 0.04 14.12 13.10
CA ALA A 202 1.38 14.41 13.57
C ALA A 202 1.80 15.85 13.24
N ASP A 203 2.45 16.52 14.20
CA ASP A 203 3.13 17.80 14.02
C ASP A 203 4.62 17.55 13.71
N ILE A 204 4.89 17.17 12.44
CA ILE A 204 6.21 16.72 12.00
C ILE A 204 7.25 17.87 12.07
N GLU A 205 6.80 19.12 11.94
CA GLU A 205 7.68 20.30 12.04
C GLU A 205 8.07 20.62 13.48
N ASN A 206 7.37 20.03 14.46
CA ASN A 206 7.69 20.22 15.86
C ASN A 206 8.99 19.52 16.23
N PRO A 207 9.98 20.21 16.85
CA PRO A 207 11.23 19.58 17.26
C PRO A 207 11.07 18.37 18.19
N LEU A 208 9.94 18.27 18.91
CA LEU A 208 9.64 17.12 19.75
C LEU A 208 9.27 15.87 18.94
N PHE A 209 8.81 16.03 17.69
CA PHE A 209 8.57 14.88 16.80
C PHE A 209 9.90 14.23 16.44
N GLU A 210 10.88 14.98 15.91
CA GLU A 210 12.24 14.46 15.62
C GLU A 210 12.90 13.89 16.87
N LYS A 211 12.79 14.60 18.00
CA LYS A 211 13.34 14.14 19.28
C LYS A 211 12.76 12.79 19.70
N SER A 212 11.43 12.62 19.62
CA SER A 212 10.76 11.38 20.02
C SER A 212 11.22 10.19 19.21
N ILE A 213 11.50 10.37 17.91
CA ILE A 213 12.08 9.32 17.05
C ILE A 213 13.52 9.02 17.44
N CYS A 214 14.36 10.04 17.63
CA CYS A 214 15.77 9.85 17.98
C CYS A 214 15.97 9.23 19.37
N ASP A 215 15.02 9.36 20.27
CA ASP A 215 15.07 8.79 21.62
C ASP A 215 14.61 7.30 21.69
N LEU A 216 14.07 6.76 20.60
CA LEU A 216 13.67 5.35 20.53
C LEU A 216 14.88 4.41 20.40
N ASP A 217 14.92 3.37 21.22
CA ASP A 217 15.86 2.26 21.09
C ASP A 217 15.26 1.13 20.25
N VAL A 218 15.03 1.40 18.97
CA VAL A 218 14.52 0.43 17.99
C VAL A 218 15.38 0.46 16.73
N ASP A 219 15.32 -0.60 15.94
CA ASP A 219 16.06 -0.72 14.68
C ASP A 219 15.21 -0.29 13.47
N ILE A 220 13.89 -0.44 13.57
CA ILE A 220 12.95 -0.25 12.46
C ILE A 220 11.70 0.46 12.94
N ILE A 221 11.24 1.48 12.20
CA ILE A 221 9.91 2.04 12.34
C ILE A 221 9.16 1.88 11.02
N ALA A 222 8.06 1.13 11.03
CA ALA A 222 7.15 0.94 9.91
C ALA A 222 5.91 1.84 10.12
N TYR A 223 5.93 3.05 9.55
CA TYR A 223 4.84 4.01 9.72
C TYR A 223 3.58 3.54 9.02
N GLN A 224 2.45 3.54 9.73
CA GLN A 224 1.14 3.35 9.14
C GLN A 224 0.82 4.57 8.26
N ASP A 225 0.36 4.33 7.03
CA ASP A 225 0.00 5.41 6.12
C ASP A 225 -1.44 5.90 6.33
N GLU A 226 -2.23 5.13 7.05
CA GLU A 226 -3.59 5.44 7.53
C GLU A 226 -4.60 5.82 6.43
N VAL A 227 -4.24 5.58 5.19
CA VAL A 227 -5.08 5.91 4.02
C VAL A 227 -6.34 5.05 3.98
N GLY A 228 -6.30 3.85 4.53
CA GLY A 228 -7.43 2.94 4.59
C GLY A 228 -8.45 3.33 5.67
N CYS A 229 -7.98 3.77 6.85
CA CYS A 229 -8.86 4.03 8.00
C CYS A 229 -9.29 5.48 8.17
N VAL A 230 -8.42 6.46 7.91
CA VAL A 230 -8.71 7.89 8.14
C VAL A 230 -8.64 8.76 6.88
N ARG A 231 -8.90 8.18 5.73
CA ARG A 231 -8.70 8.79 4.42
C ARG A 231 -9.33 10.19 4.24
N GLU A 232 -10.54 10.42 4.75
CA GLU A 232 -11.21 11.73 4.65
C GLU A 232 -10.50 12.83 5.44
N GLN A 233 -9.77 12.43 6.51
CA GLN A 233 -8.96 13.35 7.32
C GLN A 233 -7.52 13.44 6.85
N PHE A 234 -7.05 12.44 6.11
CA PHE A 234 -5.68 12.33 5.63
C PHE A 234 -5.64 12.00 4.12
N PRO A 235 -5.87 12.99 3.25
CA PRO A 235 -5.81 12.78 1.80
C PRO A 235 -4.45 12.27 1.35
N MET A 236 -4.42 11.52 0.25
CA MET A 236 -3.22 10.91 -0.31
C MET A 236 -2.05 11.90 -0.50
N LYS A 237 -2.37 13.12 -0.93
CA LYS A 237 -1.39 14.19 -1.10
C LYS A 237 -0.68 14.53 0.22
N ASN A 238 -1.42 14.60 1.32
CA ASN A 238 -0.87 14.89 2.65
C ASN A 238 -0.05 13.71 3.16
N MET A 239 -0.52 12.48 2.98
CA MET A 239 0.23 11.27 3.32
C MET A 239 1.61 11.27 2.66
N LYS A 240 1.67 11.52 1.35
CA LYS A 240 2.94 11.57 0.60
C LYS A 240 3.90 12.63 1.14
N GLU A 241 3.39 13.83 1.47
CA GLU A 241 4.22 14.90 2.03
C GLU A 241 4.71 14.55 3.44
N HIS A 242 3.88 13.97 4.31
CA HIS A 242 4.30 13.52 5.64
C HIS A 242 5.39 12.46 5.54
N PHE A 243 5.23 11.45 4.69
CA PHE A 243 6.28 10.44 4.48
C PHE A 243 7.59 11.07 4.00
N ARG A 244 7.53 12.05 3.09
CA ARG A 244 8.72 12.76 2.62
C ARG A 244 9.43 13.49 3.77
N GLN A 245 8.68 14.20 4.64
CA GLN A 245 9.24 14.91 5.79
C GLN A 245 9.83 13.94 6.81
N VAL A 246 9.14 12.86 7.14
CA VAL A 246 9.63 11.80 8.04
C VAL A 246 10.91 11.16 7.50
N GLY A 247 11.00 10.93 6.20
CA GLY A 247 12.20 10.39 5.56
C GLY A 247 13.44 11.27 5.78
N GLU A 248 13.30 12.60 5.85
CA GLU A 248 14.42 13.48 6.18
C GLU A 248 14.89 13.35 7.65
N ILE A 249 13.96 13.04 8.56
CA ILE A 249 14.29 12.79 9.98
C ILE A 249 15.05 11.47 10.11
N HIS A 250 14.62 10.41 9.41
CA HIS A 250 15.26 9.10 9.46
C HIS A 250 16.71 9.10 8.96
N LYS A 251 17.06 9.95 8.01
CA LYS A 251 18.44 10.15 7.57
C LYS A 251 19.39 10.58 8.71
N LYS A 252 18.83 11.19 9.76
CA LYS A 252 19.59 11.63 10.95
C LYS A 252 19.53 10.63 12.08
N ALA A 253 18.38 9.98 12.28
CA ALA A 253 18.15 9.08 13.41
C ALA A 253 18.92 7.74 13.30
N GLY A 254 19.24 7.30 12.08
CA GLY A 254 19.93 6.02 11.87
C GLY A 254 19.07 4.78 12.11
N ILE A 255 17.74 4.95 12.14
CA ILE A 255 16.73 3.89 12.27
C ILE A 255 16.20 3.57 10.86
N GLU A 256 16.00 2.30 10.53
CA GLU A 256 15.42 1.91 9.24
C GLU A 256 14.00 2.50 9.09
N PHE A 257 13.75 3.09 7.93
CA PHE A 257 12.49 3.76 7.59
C PHE A 257 11.64 2.85 6.71
N TRP A 258 10.59 2.24 7.27
CA TRP A 258 9.65 1.42 6.52
C TRP A 258 8.27 2.08 6.41
N ALA A 259 7.54 1.72 5.38
CA ALA A 259 6.11 2.06 5.27
C ALA A 259 5.26 0.82 5.56
N ASN A 260 4.22 1.00 6.36
CA ASN A 260 3.14 0.05 6.54
C ASN A 260 1.89 0.60 5.85
N ILE A 261 1.66 0.18 4.61
CA ILE A 261 0.53 0.68 3.82
C ILE A 261 -0.75 -0.10 4.11
N GLU A 262 -1.85 0.63 4.28
CA GLU A 262 -3.17 0.04 4.47
C GLU A 262 -3.82 -0.27 3.13
N THR A 263 -4.02 -1.54 2.82
CA THR A 263 -4.56 -2.01 1.54
C THR A 263 -6.06 -2.30 1.57
N PHE A 264 -6.73 -1.83 2.60
CA PHE A 264 -8.19 -1.90 2.77
C PHE A 264 -8.87 -0.55 2.61
N THR A 265 -10.19 -0.58 2.50
CA THR A 265 -11.07 0.58 2.53
C THR A 265 -12.40 0.22 3.21
N TRP A 266 -13.21 1.22 3.50
CA TRP A 266 -14.55 1.03 4.07
C TRP A 266 -15.56 0.56 3.01
N ASP A 267 -16.36 -0.46 3.35
CA ASP A 267 -17.39 -1.01 2.47
C ASP A 267 -18.59 -0.07 2.27
N ARG A 268 -18.88 0.81 3.24
CA ARG A 268 -20.06 1.69 3.19
C ARG A 268 -19.74 3.16 3.39
N GLU A 269 -19.23 3.52 4.56
CA GLU A 269 -18.91 4.90 4.92
C GLU A 269 -17.48 4.95 5.41
N ALA A 270 -16.69 5.89 4.91
CA ALA A 270 -15.37 6.15 5.42
C ALA A 270 -15.43 6.54 6.91
N ASN A 271 -14.44 6.11 7.69
CA ASN A 271 -14.33 6.34 9.14
C ASN A 271 -15.53 5.85 9.96
N ASN A 272 -16.34 4.97 9.42
CA ASN A 272 -17.46 4.36 10.15
C ASN A 272 -17.06 2.99 10.69
N TRP A 273 -16.67 2.93 11.96
CA TRP A 273 -16.22 1.71 12.65
C TRP A 273 -17.29 0.61 12.76
N TYR A 274 -18.52 0.85 12.28
CA TYR A 274 -19.57 -0.17 12.11
C TYR A 274 -19.62 -0.71 10.65
N SER A 275 -18.85 -0.14 9.75
CA SER A 275 -18.73 -0.62 8.38
C SER A 275 -17.66 -1.72 8.30
N THR A 276 -17.84 -2.64 7.35
CA THR A 276 -16.84 -3.67 7.05
C THR A 276 -15.68 -3.04 6.29
N LEU A 277 -14.47 -3.50 6.56
CA LEU A 277 -13.30 -3.20 5.75
C LEU A 277 -13.18 -4.22 4.61
N VAL A 278 -12.93 -3.74 3.42
CA VAL A 278 -12.76 -4.55 2.20
C VAL A 278 -11.45 -4.17 1.51
N PRO A 279 -10.90 -5.04 0.65
CA PRO A 279 -9.74 -4.67 -0.17
C PRO A 279 -9.99 -3.39 -0.97
N ALA A 280 -8.99 -2.52 -1.02
CA ALA A 280 -9.04 -1.28 -1.79
C ALA A 280 -8.88 -1.53 -3.30
N ALA A 281 -9.24 -0.55 -4.12
CA ALA A 281 -8.89 -0.53 -5.54
C ALA A 281 -7.37 -0.49 -5.73
N PHE A 282 -6.83 -1.25 -6.67
CA PHE A 282 -5.38 -1.32 -6.87
C PHE A 282 -4.80 0.03 -7.31
N GLY A 283 -5.54 0.86 -8.06
CA GLY A 283 -5.08 2.22 -8.41
C GLY A 283 -4.72 3.03 -7.16
N ARG A 284 -5.54 2.95 -6.08
CA ARG A 284 -5.21 3.59 -4.81
C ARG A 284 -3.97 2.99 -4.15
N VAL A 285 -3.87 1.66 -4.10
CA VAL A 285 -2.70 0.97 -3.52
C VAL A 285 -1.41 1.32 -4.28
N LEU A 286 -1.48 1.42 -5.61
CA LEU A 286 -0.34 1.82 -6.43
C LEU A 286 0.09 3.27 -6.15
N SER A 287 -0.87 4.17 -5.93
CA SER A 287 -0.59 5.55 -5.53
C SER A 287 0.15 5.62 -4.18
N GLN A 288 -0.26 4.79 -3.19
CA GLN A 288 0.44 4.64 -1.91
C GLN A 288 1.87 4.14 -2.12
N LEU A 289 2.04 3.04 -2.88
CA LEU A 289 3.35 2.46 -3.19
C LEU A 289 4.29 3.50 -3.80
N VAL A 290 3.83 4.24 -4.81
CA VAL A 290 4.65 5.28 -5.44
C VAL A 290 5.02 6.37 -4.44
N GLY A 291 4.05 6.84 -3.65
CA GLY A 291 4.26 7.93 -2.68
C GLY A 291 5.31 7.59 -1.62
N VAL A 292 5.19 6.44 -0.98
CA VAL A 292 6.14 6.02 0.06
C VAL A 292 7.52 5.71 -0.52
N ASN A 293 7.59 5.14 -1.74
CA ASN A 293 8.87 4.92 -2.42
C ASN A 293 9.59 6.23 -2.77
N GLN A 294 8.85 7.27 -3.18
CA GLN A 294 9.40 8.61 -3.42
C GLN A 294 9.94 9.25 -2.14
N ALA A 295 9.39 8.92 -0.98
CA ALA A 295 9.90 9.35 0.32
C ALA A 295 11.21 8.64 0.71
N GLY A 296 11.61 7.59 0.00
CA GLY A 296 12.85 6.88 0.21
C GLY A 296 12.80 5.83 1.31
N VAL A 297 11.64 5.20 1.52
CA VAL A 297 11.51 4.09 2.48
C VAL A 297 12.45 2.93 2.13
N ASP A 298 13.01 2.27 3.13
CA ASP A 298 13.88 1.12 2.94
C ASP A 298 13.08 -0.10 2.47
N LYS A 299 11.89 -0.31 3.05
CA LYS A 299 10.97 -1.40 2.70
C LYS A 299 9.51 -0.95 2.79
N VAL A 300 8.66 -1.67 2.06
CA VAL A 300 7.21 -1.55 2.15
C VAL A 300 6.64 -2.84 2.71
N VAL A 301 5.93 -2.74 3.81
CA VAL A 301 5.08 -3.78 4.38
C VAL A 301 3.63 -3.35 4.32
N SER A 302 2.70 -4.24 4.56
CA SER A 302 1.28 -3.90 4.48
C SER A 302 0.47 -4.52 5.60
N PHE A 303 -0.38 -3.72 6.17
CA PHE A 303 -1.54 -4.16 6.93
C PHE A 303 -2.77 -4.11 6.01
N ILE A 304 -3.20 -5.25 5.46
CA ILE A 304 -2.67 -6.59 5.60
C ILE A 304 -2.76 -7.31 4.25
N VAL A 305 -1.70 -7.95 3.81
CA VAL A 305 -1.75 -8.74 2.57
C VAL A 305 -2.51 -10.05 2.77
N TYR A 306 -2.34 -10.67 3.92
CA TYR A 306 -2.82 -12.02 4.23
C TYR A 306 -4.28 -12.31 3.89
N SER A 307 -5.19 -11.36 4.10
CA SER A 307 -6.62 -11.54 3.82
C SER A 307 -7.16 -10.63 2.72
N LEU A 308 -6.41 -9.62 2.31
CA LEU A 308 -6.87 -8.65 1.32
C LEU A 308 -6.43 -9.00 -0.11
N PHE A 309 -5.45 -9.90 -0.26
CA PHE A 309 -4.94 -10.36 -1.55
C PHE A 309 -5.03 -11.89 -1.62
N ASP A 310 -6.21 -12.44 -1.76
CA ASP A 310 -6.36 -13.88 -1.89
C ASP A 310 -6.08 -14.35 -3.31
N LYS A 311 -5.18 -15.33 -3.44
CA LYS A 311 -4.90 -16.00 -4.71
C LYS A 311 -6.17 -16.67 -5.24
N PRO A 312 -6.59 -16.41 -6.49
CA PRO A 312 -7.72 -17.13 -7.09
C PRO A 312 -7.52 -18.65 -7.02
N GLY A 313 -8.53 -19.36 -6.56
CA GLY A 313 -8.47 -20.82 -6.41
C GLY A 313 -7.73 -21.32 -5.17
N SER A 314 -7.29 -20.44 -4.26
CA SER A 314 -6.74 -20.87 -2.97
C SER A 314 -7.69 -21.82 -2.24
N PRO A 315 -7.19 -22.95 -1.68
CA PRO A 315 -8.00 -23.83 -0.85
C PRO A 315 -8.36 -23.20 0.50
N TYR A 316 -7.65 -22.14 0.90
CA TYR A 316 -7.82 -21.46 2.17
C TYR A 316 -8.09 -19.95 1.99
N PRO A 317 -9.15 -19.53 1.29
CA PRO A 317 -9.46 -18.11 1.16
C PRO A 317 -9.69 -17.50 2.54
N ALA A 318 -9.19 -16.28 2.76
CA ALA A 318 -9.29 -15.58 4.03
C ALA A 318 -10.18 -14.33 3.94
N GLY A 319 -10.18 -13.64 2.81
CA GLY A 319 -10.83 -12.36 2.62
C GLY A 319 -12.17 -12.40 1.89
N GLN A 320 -12.63 -11.22 1.52
CA GLN A 320 -13.83 -10.99 0.71
C GLN A 320 -13.52 -11.38 -0.74
N ARG A 321 -13.95 -12.57 -1.19
CA ARG A 321 -13.48 -13.22 -2.43
C ARG A 321 -13.39 -12.30 -3.65
N ILE A 322 -14.44 -11.55 -3.98
CA ILE A 322 -14.46 -10.72 -5.18
C ILE A 322 -13.36 -9.67 -5.11
N TYR A 323 -13.35 -8.87 -4.04
CA TYR A 323 -12.38 -7.79 -3.87
C TYR A 323 -10.95 -8.31 -3.71
N ALA A 324 -10.76 -9.38 -2.92
CA ALA A 324 -9.43 -9.92 -2.63
C ALA A 324 -8.79 -10.61 -3.83
N ASN A 325 -9.57 -11.29 -4.68
CA ASN A 325 -9.05 -11.85 -5.92
C ASN A 325 -8.72 -10.77 -6.96
N ASP A 326 -9.53 -9.72 -7.05
CA ASP A 326 -9.28 -8.63 -7.99
C ASP A 326 -8.02 -7.85 -7.60
N LEU A 327 -7.88 -7.49 -6.30
CA LEU A 327 -6.68 -6.83 -5.82
C LEU A 327 -5.43 -7.69 -6.03
N TYR A 328 -5.53 -9.02 -5.81
CA TYR A 328 -4.45 -9.95 -6.14
C TYR A 328 -4.09 -9.91 -7.63
N ASN A 329 -5.08 -10.02 -8.51
CA ASN A 329 -4.87 -10.08 -9.95
C ASN A 329 -4.24 -8.78 -10.48
N ASP A 330 -4.76 -7.63 -10.06
CA ASP A 330 -4.26 -6.32 -10.47
C ASP A 330 -2.82 -6.07 -9.98
N TYR A 331 -2.55 -6.42 -8.72
CA TYR A 331 -1.19 -6.34 -8.16
C TYR A 331 -0.21 -7.24 -8.94
N MET A 332 -0.60 -8.48 -9.23
CA MET A 332 0.25 -9.40 -10.01
C MET A 332 0.41 -8.96 -11.46
N ALA A 333 -0.62 -8.36 -12.08
CA ALA A 333 -0.50 -7.78 -13.41
C ALA A 333 0.53 -6.64 -13.41
N TRP A 334 0.48 -5.75 -12.42
CA TRP A 334 1.49 -4.69 -12.25
C TRP A 334 2.91 -5.26 -12.07
N MET A 335 3.08 -6.25 -11.19
CA MET A 335 4.37 -6.93 -10.95
C MET A 335 4.92 -7.58 -12.23
N ASN A 336 4.05 -8.09 -13.08
CA ASN A 336 4.40 -8.70 -14.36
C ASN A 336 4.56 -7.69 -15.52
N GLY A 337 4.44 -6.38 -15.22
CA GLY A 337 4.70 -5.33 -16.21
C GLY A 337 3.52 -5.00 -17.12
N ASP A 338 2.28 -5.23 -16.68
CA ASP A 338 1.08 -4.84 -17.43
C ASP A 338 1.14 -3.37 -17.83
N PRO A 339 0.99 -3.02 -19.12
CA PRO A 339 1.20 -1.66 -19.63
C PRO A 339 0.27 -0.61 -19.01
N ARG A 340 -0.96 -0.97 -18.66
CA ARG A 340 -1.94 -0.08 -18.01
C ARG A 340 -1.42 0.35 -16.64
N TRP A 341 -1.07 -0.63 -15.80
CA TRP A 341 -0.58 -0.35 -14.45
C TRP A 341 0.78 0.36 -14.45
N LYS A 342 1.64 0.05 -15.44
CA LYS A 342 2.91 0.77 -15.61
C LYS A 342 2.69 2.22 -16.04
N MET A 343 1.71 2.51 -16.87
CA MET A 343 1.35 3.89 -17.21
C MET A 343 0.82 4.65 -15.98
N LEU A 344 -0.05 4.03 -15.17
CA LEU A 344 -0.55 4.63 -13.94
C LEU A 344 0.58 4.88 -12.91
N GLU A 345 1.51 3.93 -12.76
CA GLU A 345 2.73 4.12 -11.96
C GLU A 345 3.56 5.32 -12.42
N GLU A 346 3.73 5.48 -13.73
CA GLU A 346 4.46 6.58 -14.34
C GLU A 346 3.77 7.92 -14.09
N ILE A 347 2.43 7.95 -14.16
CA ILE A 347 1.59 9.11 -13.82
C ILE A 347 1.84 9.51 -12.37
N PHE A 348 1.63 8.62 -11.43
CA PHE A 348 1.84 8.90 -10.00
C PHE A 348 3.29 9.26 -9.66
N SER A 349 4.23 8.76 -10.45
CA SER A 349 5.64 9.11 -10.31
C SER A 349 6.00 10.48 -10.91
N GLY A 350 5.07 11.20 -11.53
CA GLY A 350 5.28 12.49 -12.15
C GLY A 350 6.12 12.42 -13.44
N LYS A 351 5.96 11.36 -14.25
CA LYS A 351 6.57 11.29 -15.59
C LYS A 351 6.02 12.41 -16.45
N ASP A 352 6.91 13.12 -17.13
CA ASP A 352 6.53 14.09 -18.15
C ASP A 352 6.19 13.35 -19.46
N PHE A 353 4.91 13.35 -19.84
CA PHE A 353 4.44 12.80 -21.11
C PHE A 353 4.43 13.83 -22.23
N GLY A 354 4.88 15.05 -21.94
CA GLY A 354 4.82 16.19 -22.84
C GLY A 354 3.41 16.82 -22.90
N THR A 355 3.35 18.01 -23.46
CA THR A 355 2.11 18.75 -23.64
C THR A 355 1.80 18.91 -25.12
N HIS A 356 0.52 18.86 -25.47
CA HIS A 356 0.05 18.98 -26.83
C HIS A 356 -1.07 20.04 -26.94
N LYS A 357 -1.27 20.54 -28.13
CA LYS A 357 -2.42 21.43 -28.39
C LYS A 357 -3.69 20.60 -28.48
N VAL A 358 -4.67 20.93 -27.67
CA VAL A 358 -6.04 20.39 -27.79
C VAL A 358 -6.80 21.24 -28.76
N THR A 359 -7.39 20.65 -29.81
CA THR A 359 -8.16 21.35 -30.86
C THR A 359 -9.67 21.16 -30.70
N ALA A 360 -10.10 20.18 -29.93
CA ALA A 360 -11.44 19.98 -29.42
C ALA A 360 -11.40 19.43 -28.01
N GLY A 361 -12.13 20.01 -27.07
CA GLY A 361 -12.07 19.71 -25.63
C GLY A 361 -11.23 20.72 -24.84
N PRO A 362 -11.19 20.59 -23.51
CA PRO A 362 -10.37 21.41 -22.63
C PRO A 362 -8.86 21.24 -22.87
N GLN A 363 -8.11 22.36 -22.88
CA GLN A 363 -6.66 22.32 -23.04
C GLN A 363 -5.96 21.57 -21.88
N ALA A 364 -6.56 21.58 -20.70
CA ALA A 364 -6.05 20.90 -19.52
C ALA A 364 -5.94 19.36 -19.69
N LEU A 365 -6.61 18.76 -20.68
CA LEU A 365 -6.45 17.33 -21.00
C LEU A 365 -5.09 16.99 -21.63
N SER A 366 -4.18 17.96 -21.81
CA SER A 366 -2.82 17.74 -22.28
C SER A 366 -1.91 18.87 -21.77
N ASP A 367 -1.93 19.11 -20.45
CA ASP A 367 -1.08 20.10 -19.79
C ASP A 367 -0.04 19.49 -18.86
N GLY A 368 -0.02 18.16 -18.75
CA GLY A 368 0.92 17.38 -17.92
C GLY A 368 0.53 17.33 -16.44
N LYS A 369 -0.69 17.76 -16.08
CA LYS A 369 -1.17 17.68 -14.69
C LYS A 369 -2.14 16.54 -14.52
N PHE A 370 -1.93 15.76 -13.48
CA PHE A 370 -2.76 14.61 -13.15
C PHE A 370 -3.56 14.88 -11.87
N GLY A 371 -4.85 14.56 -11.92
CA GLY A 371 -5.74 14.68 -10.77
C GLY A 371 -5.40 13.64 -9.68
N TRP A 372 -5.56 14.04 -8.43
CA TRP A 372 -5.43 13.15 -7.28
C TRP A 372 -6.72 12.36 -7.04
N GLU A 373 -6.69 11.44 -6.08
CA GLU A 373 -7.86 10.70 -5.61
C GLU A 373 -8.81 11.58 -4.76
N ASP A 374 -9.14 12.74 -5.32
CA ASP A 374 -10.10 13.73 -4.83
C ASP A 374 -10.88 14.25 -6.03
N PRO A 375 -12.21 14.07 -6.11
CA PRO A 375 -12.99 14.51 -7.27
C PRO A 375 -13.04 16.03 -7.41
N ASN A 376 -12.61 16.78 -6.39
CA ASN A 376 -12.55 18.24 -6.41
C ASN A 376 -11.16 18.80 -6.76
N ASP A 377 -10.19 17.92 -7.09
CA ASP A 377 -8.88 18.38 -7.53
C ASP A 377 -8.99 19.20 -8.83
N GLU A 378 -8.28 20.33 -8.89
CA GLU A 378 -8.34 21.29 -9.99
C GLU A 378 -7.85 20.75 -11.35
N ALA A 379 -7.12 19.64 -11.36
CA ALA A 379 -6.63 19.01 -12.58
C ALA A 379 -7.73 18.22 -13.31
N TRP A 380 -8.86 17.94 -12.68
CA TRP A 380 -9.95 17.22 -13.33
C TRP A 380 -10.74 18.08 -14.29
N CYS A 381 -10.90 17.62 -15.54
CA CYS A 381 -11.87 18.14 -16.51
C CYS A 381 -13.16 17.32 -16.40
N GLU A 382 -14.27 18.00 -16.14
CA GLU A 382 -15.58 17.36 -15.98
C GLU A 382 -16.36 17.35 -17.31
N PHE A 383 -17.00 16.20 -17.60
CA PHE A 383 -17.88 15.99 -18.74
C PHE A 383 -19.21 15.42 -18.27
N GLU A 384 -20.25 16.22 -18.45
CA GLU A 384 -21.62 15.82 -18.19
C GLU A 384 -22.20 14.95 -19.32
N GLY A 385 -23.27 14.20 -19.02
CA GLY A 385 -23.99 13.41 -20.02
C GLY A 385 -23.28 12.14 -20.47
N GLY A 386 -22.24 11.72 -19.76
CA GLY A 386 -21.59 10.42 -19.98
C GLY A 386 -20.76 10.30 -21.26
N LYS A 387 -20.41 11.44 -21.89
CA LYS A 387 -19.55 11.46 -23.08
C LYS A 387 -18.44 12.49 -22.94
N MET A 388 -17.20 12.05 -23.12
CA MET A 388 -16.04 12.91 -23.29
C MET A 388 -15.56 12.83 -24.74
N GLU A 389 -15.13 13.95 -25.32
CA GLU A 389 -14.43 13.99 -26.61
C GLU A 389 -13.24 14.94 -26.52
N CYS A 390 -12.07 14.47 -26.97
CA CYS A 390 -10.84 15.24 -27.01
C CYS A 390 -10.11 15.00 -28.33
N VAL A 391 -9.58 16.07 -28.93
CA VAL A 391 -8.72 15.99 -30.13
C VAL A 391 -7.40 16.67 -29.85
N ILE A 392 -6.32 15.88 -29.92
CA ILE A 392 -4.94 16.32 -29.69
C ILE A 392 -4.23 16.52 -31.03
N ASP A 393 -3.57 17.67 -31.23
CA ASP A 393 -2.67 17.95 -32.35
C ASP A 393 -1.22 17.71 -31.93
N LEU A 394 -0.59 16.68 -32.46
CA LEU A 394 0.81 16.32 -32.22
C LEU A 394 1.80 17.24 -32.93
N GLY A 395 1.32 18.30 -33.63
CA GLY A 395 2.11 19.27 -34.39
C GLY A 395 2.61 18.73 -35.72
N SER A 396 2.88 17.45 -35.83
CA SER A 396 3.32 16.78 -37.08
C SER A 396 2.82 15.33 -37.09
N LYS A 397 2.92 14.70 -38.25
CA LYS A 397 2.59 13.27 -38.40
C LYS A 397 3.61 12.43 -37.65
N LYS A 398 3.17 11.65 -36.67
CA LYS A 398 3.98 10.75 -35.81
C LYS A 398 3.45 9.33 -35.88
N ASP A 399 4.31 8.37 -35.58
CA ASP A 399 3.89 7.02 -35.24
C ASP A 399 3.33 7.02 -33.80
N ILE A 400 2.27 6.26 -33.58
CA ILE A 400 1.50 6.25 -32.32
C ILE A 400 1.40 4.80 -31.89
N SER A 401 1.99 4.48 -30.75
CA SER A 401 2.04 3.14 -30.16
C SER A 401 1.05 2.95 -29.02
N LYS A 402 0.77 4.04 -28.26
CA LYS A 402 -0.12 4.00 -27.12
C LYS A 402 -0.93 5.30 -27.02
N VAL A 403 -2.17 5.16 -26.56
CA VAL A 403 -3.04 6.27 -26.18
C VAL A 403 -3.74 5.90 -24.89
N GLY A 404 -3.52 6.66 -23.83
CA GLY A 404 -4.13 6.47 -22.52
C GLY A 404 -4.92 7.70 -22.09
N ALA A 405 -5.92 7.49 -21.23
CA ALA A 405 -6.63 8.58 -20.59
C ALA A 405 -6.84 8.26 -19.11
N HIS A 406 -6.52 9.24 -18.25
CA HIS A 406 -6.56 9.10 -16.79
C HIS A 406 -7.89 9.60 -16.24
N PHE A 407 -8.60 8.72 -15.53
CA PHE A 407 -9.94 8.94 -15.03
C PHE A 407 -10.03 8.77 -13.52
N CYS A 408 -11.03 9.45 -12.93
CA CYS A 408 -11.45 9.29 -11.54
C CYS A 408 -12.71 8.43 -11.45
N ASP A 409 -12.82 7.61 -10.42
CA ASP A 409 -14.06 6.98 -9.98
C ASP A 409 -14.40 7.46 -8.57
N TYR A 410 -15.59 7.99 -8.40
CA TYR A 410 -16.17 8.29 -7.10
C TYR A 410 -17.68 8.14 -7.16
N TYR A 411 -18.12 6.92 -7.04
CA TYR A 411 -19.51 6.54 -7.24
C TYR A 411 -20.50 7.32 -6.37
N ARG A 412 -20.13 7.69 -5.15
CA ARG A 412 -20.99 8.46 -4.23
C ARG A 412 -21.44 9.79 -4.81
N GLU A 413 -20.61 10.41 -5.65
CA GLU A 413 -20.90 11.66 -6.32
C GLU A 413 -21.28 11.48 -7.80
N GLY A 414 -21.53 10.25 -8.23
CA GLY A 414 -21.89 9.94 -9.61
C GLY A 414 -20.75 10.12 -10.61
N VAL A 415 -19.49 10.12 -10.15
CA VAL A 415 -18.30 10.09 -10.99
C VAL A 415 -17.98 8.65 -11.30
N ILE A 416 -17.84 8.31 -12.59
CA ILE A 416 -17.66 6.91 -13.02
C ILE A 416 -16.61 6.86 -14.12
N ILE A 417 -15.65 5.93 -14.00
CA ILE A 417 -14.73 5.61 -15.09
C ILE A 417 -15.54 5.12 -16.29
N PRO A 418 -15.27 5.64 -17.52
CA PRO A 418 -15.99 5.26 -18.73
C PRO A 418 -15.93 3.75 -19.00
N GLN A 419 -17.01 3.22 -19.59
CA GLN A 419 -17.06 1.80 -19.97
C GLN A 419 -16.19 1.48 -21.19
N CYS A 420 -15.85 2.48 -21.99
CA CYS A 420 -14.92 2.32 -23.10
C CYS A 420 -14.32 3.66 -23.52
N ILE A 421 -13.17 3.55 -24.18
CA ILE A 421 -12.62 4.62 -25.02
C ILE A 421 -12.53 4.16 -26.48
N GLU A 422 -12.80 5.07 -27.39
CA GLU A 422 -12.53 4.91 -28.81
C GLU A 422 -11.38 5.82 -29.22
N VAL A 423 -10.38 5.26 -29.89
CA VAL A 423 -9.22 5.99 -30.40
C VAL A 423 -9.28 6.07 -31.91
N GLU A 424 -9.20 7.29 -32.45
CA GLU A 424 -9.21 7.58 -33.87
C GLU A 424 -8.00 8.48 -34.24
N VAL A 425 -7.47 8.32 -35.43
CA VAL A 425 -6.34 9.13 -35.94
C VAL A 425 -6.69 9.87 -37.22
N SER A 426 -6.06 11.03 -37.42
CA SER A 426 -6.26 11.84 -38.65
C SER A 426 -4.95 12.54 -39.06
N ASN A 427 -4.82 12.86 -40.34
CA ASN A 427 -3.73 13.69 -40.86
C ASN A 427 -4.15 15.16 -41.07
N ASP A 428 -5.45 15.43 -41.22
CA ASP A 428 -5.99 16.76 -41.56
C ASP A 428 -6.87 17.35 -40.46
N GLY A 429 -7.13 16.59 -39.39
CA GLY A 429 -8.00 17.01 -38.27
C GLY A 429 -9.50 17.03 -38.60
N ARG A 430 -9.89 16.47 -39.74
CA ARG A 430 -11.30 16.44 -40.22
C ARG A 430 -11.78 15.02 -40.50
N HIS A 431 -10.96 14.23 -41.16
CA HIS A 431 -11.27 12.84 -41.49
C HIS A 431 -10.53 11.91 -40.52
N PHE A 432 -11.27 11.32 -39.63
CA PHE A 432 -10.74 10.43 -38.61
C PHE A 432 -10.99 8.96 -38.96
N THR A 433 -9.98 8.11 -38.72
CA THR A 433 -10.09 6.67 -38.87
C THR A 433 -9.92 6.00 -37.50
N LYS A 434 -10.89 5.20 -37.12
CA LYS A 434 -10.84 4.44 -35.87
C LYS A 434 -9.74 3.40 -35.91
N VAL A 435 -8.90 3.38 -34.86
CA VAL A 435 -7.77 2.44 -34.73
C VAL A 435 -8.00 1.42 -33.64
N LYS A 436 -8.65 1.79 -32.54
CA LYS A 436 -8.92 0.86 -31.42
C LYS A 436 -10.16 1.29 -30.63
N THR A 437 -10.87 0.33 -30.09
CA THR A 437 -11.83 0.51 -29.00
C THR A 437 -11.37 -0.35 -27.83
N VAL A 438 -11.25 0.24 -26.65
CA VAL A 438 -10.92 -0.45 -25.42
C VAL A 438 -12.13 -0.42 -24.51
N THR A 439 -12.61 -1.59 -24.11
CA THR A 439 -13.67 -1.72 -23.10
C THR A 439 -13.04 -1.77 -21.72
N TYR A 440 -13.70 -1.15 -20.76
CA TYR A 440 -13.30 -1.14 -19.36
C TYR A 440 -14.41 -1.77 -18.52
N GLU A 441 -14.09 -2.90 -17.91
CA GLU A 441 -15.02 -3.58 -17.00
C GLU A 441 -14.94 -2.92 -15.62
N ASN A 442 -15.84 -1.99 -15.37
CA ASN A 442 -16.04 -1.42 -14.04
C ASN A 442 -17.36 -1.95 -13.45
N TRP A 443 -17.29 -2.40 -12.21
CA TRP A 443 -18.48 -2.75 -11.43
C TRP A 443 -18.89 -1.51 -10.64
N PRO A 444 -19.96 -0.80 -11.06
CA PRO A 444 -20.44 0.35 -10.33
C PRO A 444 -20.69 -0.03 -8.87
N ASN A 445 -20.30 0.81 -7.93
CA ASN A 445 -20.42 0.62 -6.48
C ASN A 445 -19.48 -0.43 -5.86
N LYS A 446 -18.53 -0.97 -6.58
CA LYS A 446 -17.58 -1.92 -6.00
C LYS A 446 -16.76 -1.26 -4.90
N TYR A 447 -16.26 -0.05 -5.17
CA TYR A 447 -15.53 0.75 -4.20
C TYR A 447 -16.30 2.04 -3.93
N LEU A 448 -16.40 2.43 -2.66
CA LEU A 448 -17.02 3.70 -2.27
C LEU A 448 -16.02 4.83 -2.08
N ASP A 449 -14.73 4.51 -2.09
CA ASP A 449 -13.65 5.48 -2.11
C ASP A 449 -13.50 6.15 -3.46
N CYS A 450 -12.92 7.35 -3.44
CA CYS A 450 -12.38 7.97 -4.64
C CYS A 450 -11.07 7.27 -5.03
N TRP A 451 -10.94 6.86 -6.26
CA TRP A 451 -9.73 6.22 -6.80
C TRP A 451 -9.57 6.57 -8.27
N THR A 452 -8.40 6.32 -8.84
CA THR A 452 -8.11 6.68 -10.23
C THR A 452 -7.55 5.50 -11.00
N ASP A 453 -7.73 5.53 -12.30
CA ASP A 453 -7.24 4.52 -13.22
C ASP A 453 -7.00 5.08 -14.62
N VAL A 454 -6.31 4.32 -15.44
CA VAL A 454 -6.06 4.61 -16.85
C VAL A 454 -6.78 3.62 -17.73
N ILE A 455 -7.52 4.11 -18.73
CA ILE A 455 -7.92 3.25 -19.85
C ILE A 455 -6.87 3.41 -20.94
N LEU A 456 -6.18 2.32 -21.28
CA LEU A 456 -5.05 2.32 -22.18
C LEU A 456 -5.33 1.55 -23.48
N ALA A 457 -5.22 2.21 -24.61
CA ALA A 457 -5.07 1.58 -25.91
C ALA A 457 -3.59 1.46 -26.23
N ASP A 458 -3.03 0.29 -26.04
CA ASP A 458 -1.64 -0.08 -26.32
C ASP A 458 -1.50 -0.83 -27.65
N GLU A 459 -0.26 -1.16 -28.02
CA GLU A 459 0.08 -1.92 -29.24
C GLU A 459 -0.57 -1.32 -30.50
N LEU A 460 -0.70 0.01 -30.54
CA LEU A 460 -1.24 0.68 -31.71
C LEU A 460 -0.17 0.70 -32.79
N ASN A 461 -0.56 0.27 -34.01
CA ASN A 461 0.28 0.46 -35.20
C ASN A 461 -0.39 1.55 -36.07
N ALA A 462 -0.42 2.76 -35.50
CA ALA A 462 -1.11 3.89 -36.12
C ALA A 462 -0.12 5.02 -36.43
N ARG A 463 -0.49 5.87 -37.42
CA ARG A 463 0.31 7.04 -37.79
C ARG A 463 -0.60 8.20 -38.16
N GLY A 464 -0.44 9.33 -37.47
CA GLY A 464 -1.26 10.50 -37.69
C GLY A 464 -0.68 11.76 -37.06
N ARG A 465 -1.26 12.92 -37.39
CA ARG A 465 -0.98 14.18 -36.71
C ARG A 465 -1.99 14.45 -35.59
N TYR A 466 -3.22 14.06 -35.78
CA TYR A 466 -4.30 14.29 -34.82
C TYR A 466 -4.74 12.96 -34.22
N VAL A 467 -4.95 12.94 -32.91
CA VAL A 467 -5.51 11.82 -32.15
C VAL A 467 -6.82 12.28 -31.53
N LYS A 468 -7.91 11.56 -31.82
CA LYS A 468 -9.19 11.79 -31.17
C LYS A 468 -9.49 10.64 -30.21
N ILE A 469 -9.91 11.00 -29.02
CA ILE A 469 -10.41 10.07 -28.00
C ILE A 469 -11.86 10.43 -27.74
N THR A 470 -12.71 9.39 -27.76
CA THR A 470 -14.08 9.46 -27.29
C THR A 470 -14.25 8.47 -26.15
N ALA A 471 -14.56 8.96 -24.93
CA ALA A 471 -14.89 8.11 -23.80
C ALA A 471 -16.40 8.10 -23.58
N ILE A 472 -16.96 6.93 -23.28
CA ILE A 472 -18.40 6.73 -23.17
C ILE A 472 -18.72 6.03 -21.84
N SER A 473 -19.63 6.64 -21.07
CA SER A 473 -20.22 6.07 -19.87
C SER A 473 -21.75 6.04 -20.01
N ALA A 474 -22.37 4.93 -19.61
CA ALA A 474 -23.83 4.81 -19.64
C ALA A 474 -24.53 5.62 -18.55
N ARG A 475 -23.80 6.11 -17.56
CA ARG A 475 -24.32 6.85 -16.39
C ARG A 475 -23.25 7.81 -15.85
N GLY A 476 -23.73 8.79 -15.08
CA GLY A 476 -22.88 9.68 -14.32
C GLY A 476 -22.12 10.70 -15.16
N ARG A 477 -21.21 11.38 -14.50
CA ARG A 477 -20.26 12.32 -15.07
C ARG A 477 -18.87 11.67 -15.19
N ILE A 478 -18.10 12.11 -16.15
CA ILE A 478 -16.73 11.66 -16.36
C ILE A 478 -15.79 12.75 -15.86
N LEU A 479 -14.82 12.38 -15.03
CA LEU A 479 -13.67 13.22 -14.71
C LEU A 479 -12.44 12.62 -15.39
N CYS A 480 -11.80 13.42 -16.26
CA CYS A 480 -10.54 13.05 -16.93
C CYS A 480 -9.53 14.18 -16.70
N SER A 481 -8.31 13.85 -16.27
CA SER A 481 -7.28 14.87 -16.06
C SER A 481 -6.32 14.98 -17.23
N GLU A 482 -6.00 13.87 -17.89
CA GLU A 482 -4.96 13.90 -18.93
C GLU A 482 -5.21 12.82 -19.97
N VAL A 483 -4.85 13.15 -21.22
CA VAL A 483 -4.78 12.24 -22.35
C VAL A 483 -3.33 12.12 -22.81
N VAL A 484 -2.77 10.94 -22.63
CA VAL A 484 -1.38 10.61 -22.97
C VAL A 484 -1.31 9.99 -24.36
N VAL A 485 -0.36 10.43 -25.19
CA VAL A 485 -0.09 9.87 -26.54
C VAL A 485 1.39 9.56 -26.66
N GLU A 486 1.76 8.29 -26.88
CA GLU A 486 3.14 7.81 -27.09
C GLU A 486 3.32 7.14 -28.46
#